data_5ecadb60fab6ed4aed501478f2a41da2
#
_entry.id   5ecadb60fab6ed4aed501478f2a41da2
#
_cell.length_a   1.000
_cell.length_b   1.000
_cell.length_c   1.000
_cell.angle_alpha   90.00
_cell.angle_beta   90.00
_cell.angle_gamma   90.00
#
_symmetry.space_group_name_H-M   'P 1'
#
loop_
_entity.id
_entity.type
_entity.pdbx_description
1 polymer ?
#
loop_
_entity_poly.entity_id
_entity_poly.type
_entity_poly.pdbx_seq_one_letter_code
_entity_poly.pdbx_strand_id
1 'polypeptide(L)'
;MSPPPGTAPHPEPTALPFRRIALVLSGGGALGAYEVGVLKVVERIRLVPSLVSGVSIGAINAVAWLAAGRDVRPIEQVWLTARAESLGVQWVSLTLRVIGALTASLALLEVVLGLAGSRELSGAYWLWRKGSAHIDLVSTQLDLALWIVLALAGGLTALYARRVARDLDRRSQGVDPVGLRARLKRVALAATAVHLVVWVMGWPWPQRFSASVVLLLLLAWLASTPGHVGRWLRSLALGLMPETSGRGLWSGRARRRILERIVVQGDRRALAGPGTGLVVSALAIDTGLIGHFVSWPDPDPVFAEKLSHELGEVLPVPDANTMISAAVASSAIPGLFQPERVLGRDFVDAGGFSNQPLHVAIAHGADAMLVVLLTPSSSPALSSPPADVVSLGGRLLELANWRDLQTELRHLPASWTEAGPASRVCVVAPREPLPASLLSFDPGRAATLIALG
;
A
#
# COMPACT_ATOMS: atom_id res chain seq x y z
N MET A 1 -60.67 -8.81 15.92
CA MET A 1 -59.21 -8.72 15.75
C MET A 1 -58.93 -7.75 14.61
N SER A 2 -58.50 -6.54 14.92
CA SER A 2 -58.10 -5.55 13.90
C SER A 2 -56.72 -5.91 13.35
N PRO A 3 -56.48 -5.77 12.02
CA PRO A 3 -55.20 -6.05 11.42
C PRO A 3 -54.14 -5.06 11.96
N PRO A 4 -52.86 -5.48 12.03
CA PRO A 4 -51.76 -4.59 12.49
C PRO A 4 -51.62 -3.39 11.55
N PRO A 5 -51.15 -2.22 12.07
CA PRO A 5 -51.00 -1.02 11.27
C PRO A 5 -50.03 -1.27 10.13
N GLY A 6 -50.50 -0.99 8.91
CA GLY A 6 -49.76 -1.24 7.69
C GLY A 6 -48.43 -0.56 7.66
N THR A 7 -47.38 -1.34 7.33
CA THR A 7 -46.12 -0.84 6.82
C THR A 7 -46.44 0.06 5.63
N ALA A 8 -46.08 1.36 5.74
CA ALA A 8 -46.19 2.29 4.63
C ALA A 8 -45.50 1.64 3.39
N PRO A 9 -46.11 1.66 2.21
CA PRO A 9 -45.48 1.14 1.02
C PRO A 9 -44.16 1.90 0.83
N HIS A 10 -43.06 1.15 0.70
CA HIS A 10 -41.80 1.76 0.28
C HIS A 10 -42.10 2.52 -1.02
N PRO A 11 -41.70 3.81 -1.12
CA PRO A 11 -41.90 4.54 -2.35
C PRO A 11 -41.26 3.74 -3.48
N GLU A 12 -42.03 3.50 -4.55
CA GLU A 12 -41.49 2.89 -5.77
C GLU A 12 -40.26 3.70 -6.18
N PRO A 13 -39.17 3.03 -6.55
CA PRO A 13 -37.93 3.74 -6.95
C PRO A 13 -38.31 4.64 -8.13
N THR A 14 -38.29 5.96 -7.88
CA THR A 14 -38.50 6.95 -8.92
C THR A 14 -37.45 6.69 -9.99
N ALA A 15 -37.87 6.39 -11.21
CA ALA A 15 -36.98 6.10 -12.31
C ALA A 15 -35.99 7.30 -12.43
N LEU A 16 -34.71 7.04 -12.29
CA LEU A 16 -33.70 8.08 -12.45
C LEU A 16 -33.81 8.65 -13.87
N PRO A 17 -33.69 9.96 -14.05
CA PRO A 17 -33.81 10.61 -15.37
C PRO A 17 -32.62 10.28 -16.29
N PHE A 18 -31.65 9.51 -15.81
CA PHE A 18 -30.41 9.16 -16.50
C PHE A 18 -30.42 7.69 -16.92
N ARG A 19 -29.96 7.42 -18.15
CA ARG A 19 -29.87 6.06 -18.72
C ARG A 19 -28.49 5.45 -18.56
N ARG A 20 -27.44 6.29 -18.63
CA ARG A 20 -26.02 5.86 -18.60
C ARG A 20 -25.34 6.50 -17.38
N ILE A 21 -25.38 5.79 -16.26
CA ILE A 21 -24.77 6.27 -15.01
C ILE A 21 -23.41 5.61 -14.86
N ALA A 22 -22.35 6.43 -14.67
CA ALA A 22 -21.03 5.95 -14.31
C ALA A 22 -20.87 5.90 -12.79
N LEU A 23 -20.14 4.89 -12.32
CA LEU A 23 -19.66 4.79 -10.93
C LEU A 23 -18.16 5.01 -10.91
N VAL A 24 -17.69 6.03 -10.19
CA VAL A 24 -16.28 6.37 -10.04
C VAL A 24 -15.84 6.09 -8.61
N LEU A 25 -14.88 5.17 -8.43
CA LEU A 25 -14.33 4.75 -7.15
C LEU A 25 -12.91 5.32 -6.97
N SER A 26 -12.70 6.09 -5.93
CA SER A 26 -11.43 6.79 -5.67
C SER A 26 -10.36 5.89 -5.06
N GLY A 27 -9.10 6.29 -5.17
CA GLY A 27 -8.00 5.69 -4.41
C GLY A 27 -8.00 6.10 -2.94
N GLY A 28 -7.42 5.26 -2.07
CA GLY A 28 -7.32 5.57 -0.65
C GLY A 28 -6.89 4.40 0.25
N GLY A 29 -6.30 3.35 -0.31
CA GLY A 29 -5.74 2.23 0.45
C GLY A 29 -6.74 1.56 1.39
N ALA A 30 -6.43 1.47 2.68
CA ALA A 30 -7.29 0.83 3.67
C ALA A 30 -8.64 1.54 3.89
N LEU A 31 -8.78 2.78 3.43
CA LEU A 31 -10.05 3.52 3.48
C LEU A 31 -11.09 2.94 2.50
N GLY A 32 -10.67 2.16 1.50
CA GLY A 32 -11.55 1.53 0.51
C GLY A 32 -12.63 0.61 1.09
N ALA A 33 -12.55 0.24 2.36
CA ALA A 33 -13.64 -0.43 3.06
C ALA A 33 -14.93 0.43 3.11
N TYR A 34 -14.81 1.76 3.11
CA TYR A 34 -15.94 2.69 3.01
C TYR A 34 -16.71 2.50 1.69
N GLU A 35 -16.00 2.30 0.57
CA GLU A 35 -16.64 2.04 -0.73
C GLU A 35 -17.52 0.79 -0.72
N VAL A 36 -17.15 -0.22 0.07
CA VAL A 36 -17.97 -1.43 0.22
C VAL A 36 -19.33 -1.10 0.83
N GLY A 37 -19.37 -0.18 1.81
CA GLY A 37 -20.64 0.34 2.36
C GLY A 37 -21.48 1.02 1.29
N VAL A 38 -20.88 1.89 0.49
CA VAL A 38 -21.55 2.56 -0.64
C VAL A 38 -22.04 1.54 -1.67
N LEU A 39 -21.22 0.54 -2.03
CA LEU A 39 -21.62 -0.52 -2.98
C LEU A 39 -22.81 -1.34 -2.46
N LYS A 40 -22.94 -1.57 -1.15
CA LYS A 40 -24.14 -2.20 -0.56
C LYS A 40 -25.39 -1.36 -0.80
N VAL A 41 -25.28 -0.04 -0.76
CA VAL A 41 -26.40 0.87 -1.07
C VAL A 41 -26.72 0.81 -2.57
N VAL A 42 -25.70 0.88 -3.43
CA VAL A 42 -25.83 0.76 -4.89
C VAL A 42 -26.54 -0.55 -5.27
N GLU A 43 -26.16 -1.66 -4.63
CA GLU A 43 -26.83 -2.95 -4.83
C GLU A 43 -28.28 -2.94 -4.34
N ARG A 44 -28.53 -2.37 -3.16
CA ARG A 44 -29.88 -2.27 -2.56
C ARG A 44 -30.86 -1.50 -3.43
N ILE A 45 -30.41 -0.38 -4.01
CA ILE A 45 -31.22 0.44 -4.92
C ILE A 45 -31.25 -0.12 -6.35
N ARG A 46 -30.59 -1.26 -6.58
CA ARG A 46 -30.49 -1.94 -7.88
C ARG A 46 -29.95 -1.05 -9.01
N LEU A 47 -29.04 -0.13 -8.67
CA LEU A 47 -28.38 0.70 -9.64
C LEU A 47 -27.39 -0.14 -10.45
N VAL A 48 -27.61 -0.20 -11.77
CA VAL A 48 -26.71 -0.87 -12.70
C VAL A 48 -25.92 0.21 -13.45
N PRO A 49 -24.64 0.44 -13.10
CA PRO A 49 -23.84 1.43 -13.80
C PRO A 49 -23.53 0.96 -15.23
N SER A 50 -23.50 1.90 -16.17
CA SER A 50 -23.04 1.64 -17.55
C SER A 50 -21.51 1.56 -17.61
N LEU A 51 -20.82 2.22 -16.66
CA LEU A 51 -19.39 2.23 -16.51
C LEU A 51 -19.02 2.18 -15.01
N VAL A 52 -18.01 1.40 -14.68
CA VAL A 52 -17.30 1.51 -13.40
C VAL A 52 -15.85 1.92 -13.68
N SER A 53 -15.42 3.03 -13.09
CA SER A 53 -14.03 3.49 -13.16
C SER A 53 -13.41 3.46 -11.77
N GLY A 54 -12.17 3.00 -11.65
CA GLY A 54 -11.49 2.92 -10.36
C GLY A 54 -10.00 3.16 -10.44
N VAL A 55 -9.47 3.74 -9.35
CA VAL A 55 -8.03 3.98 -9.14
C VAL A 55 -7.61 3.37 -7.81
N SER A 56 -6.41 2.81 -7.76
CA SER A 56 -5.83 2.26 -6.52
C SER A 56 -6.75 1.21 -5.89
N ILE A 57 -7.18 1.42 -4.65
CA ILE A 57 -8.11 0.51 -3.96
C ILE A 57 -9.48 0.49 -4.63
N GLY A 58 -9.93 1.61 -5.20
CA GLY A 58 -11.17 1.68 -5.97
C GLY A 58 -11.13 0.76 -7.19
N ALA A 59 -9.99 0.60 -7.85
CA ALA A 59 -9.79 -0.36 -8.92
C ALA A 59 -9.90 -1.82 -8.42
N ILE A 60 -9.33 -2.12 -7.26
CA ILE A 60 -9.45 -3.44 -6.61
C ILE A 60 -10.93 -3.76 -6.31
N ASN A 61 -11.64 -2.80 -5.70
CA ASN A 61 -13.06 -2.96 -5.36
C ASN A 61 -13.93 -3.08 -6.62
N ALA A 62 -13.68 -2.27 -7.66
CA ALA A 62 -14.39 -2.33 -8.94
C ALA A 62 -14.25 -3.71 -9.61
N VAL A 63 -13.02 -4.19 -9.76
CA VAL A 63 -12.73 -5.50 -10.35
C VAL A 63 -13.39 -6.62 -9.56
N ALA A 64 -13.25 -6.60 -8.23
CA ALA A 64 -13.82 -7.62 -7.36
C ALA A 64 -15.37 -7.62 -7.42
N TRP A 65 -15.99 -6.43 -7.40
CA TRP A 65 -17.43 -6.28 -7.43
C TRP A 65 -18.05 -6.74 -8.75
N LEU A 66 -17.47 -6.34 -9.88
CA LEU A 66 -17.94 -6.78 -11.19
C LEU A 66 -17.72 -8.28 -11.40
N ALA A 67 -16.56 -8.83 -11.02
CA ALA A 67 -16.29 -10.26 -11.10
C ALA A 67 -17.28 -11.09 -10.25
N ALA A 68 -17.70 -10.56 -9.10
CA ALA A 68 -18.73 -11.18 -8.26
C ALA A 68 -20.16 -11.00 -8.79
N GLY A 69 -20.34 -10.51 -10.03
CA GLY A 69 -21.68 -10.26 -10.59
C GLY A 69 -22.42 -9.11 -9.90
N ARG A 70 -21.69 -8.16 -9.36
CA ARG A 70 -22.18 -7.04 -8.53
C ARG A 70 -22.73 -7.47 -7.17
N ASP A 71 -22.29 -8.62 -6.66
CA ASP A 71 -22.52 -9.04 -5.29
C ASP A 71 -21.40 -8.51 -4.39
N VAL A 72 -21.74 -7.69 -3.41
CA VAL A 72 -20.78 -7.06 -2.50
C VAL A 72 -20.26 -8.03 -1.43
N ARG A 73 -20.95 -9.13 -1.14
CA ARG A 73 -20.62 -10.06 -0.04
C ARG A 73 -19.20 -10.65 -0.11
N PRO A 74 -18.70 -11.11 -1.27
CA PRO A 74 -17.33 -11.60 -1.35
C PRO A 74 -16.27 -10.53 -1.00
N ILE A 75 -16.51 -9.29 -1.41
CA ILE A 75 -15.60 -8.16 -1.12
C ILE A 75 -15.68 -7.79 0.36
N GLU A 76 -16.89 -7.68 0.91
CA GLU A 76 -17.11 -7.42 2.33
C GLU A 76 -16.39 -8.46 3.20
N GLN A 77 -16.49 -9.75 2.86
CA GLN A 77 -15.79 -10.81 3.57
C GLN A 77 -14.27 -10.65 3.50
N VAL A 78 -13.73 -10.26 2.35
CA VAL A 78 -12.29 -9.95 2.23
C VAL A 78 -11.91 -8.82 3.17
N TRP A 79 -12.64 -7.70 3.19
CA TRP A 79 -12.35 -6.57 4.05
C TRP A 79 -12.46 -6.90 5.53
N LEU A 80 -13.48 -7.67 5.94
CA LEU A 80 -13.68 -8.12 7.34
C LEU A 80 -12.64 -9.13 7.82
N THR A 81 -11.86 -9.72 6.90
CA THR A 81 -10.80 -10.69 7.23
C THR A 81 -9.40 -10.18 6.86
N ALA A 82 -9.31 -9.13 6.04
CA ALA A 82 -8.05 -8.61 5.54
C ALA A 82 -7.22 -7.97 6.65
N ARG A 83 -5.94 -8.33 6.69
CA ARG A 83 -4.92 -7.69 7.51
C ARG A 83 -3.82 -7.14 6.60
N ALA A 84 -3.03 -6.21 7.10
CA ALA A 84 -1.93 -5.64 6.35
C ALA A 84 -1.01 -6.71 5.72
N GLU A 85 -0.72 -7.77 6.47
CA GLU A 85 0.10 -8.90 6.03
C GLU A 85 -0.55 -9.70 4.90
N SER A 86 -1.88 -9.88 4.92
CA SER A 86 -2.62 -10.60 3.87
C SER A 86 -2.67 -9.83 2.55
N LEU A 87 -2.52 -8.50 2.60
CA LEU A 87 -2.44 -7.62 1.43
C LEU A 87 -1.00 -7.37 0.95
N GLY A 88 -0.03 -7.98 1.63
CA GLY A 88 1.39 -7.91 1.28
C GLY A 88 2.18 -6.85 2.04
N VAL A 89 1.58 -6.11 2.98
CA VAL A 89 2.24 -5.10 3.82
C VAL A 89 2.85 -5.80 5.05
N GLN A 90 4.12 -6.16 4.98
CA GLN A 90 4.79 -7.02 5.97
C GLN A 90 5.76 -6.25 6.87
N TRP A 91 5.23 -5.33 7.71
CA TRP A 91 6.05 -4.51 8.61
C TRP A 91 6.89 -5.33 9.59
N VAL A 92 6.32 -6.38 10.19
CA VAL A 92 7.05 -7.23 11.16
C VAL A 92 8.21 -7.95 10.47
N SER A 93 7.96 -8.53 9.29
CA SER A 93 9.01 -9.18 8.49
C SER A 93 10.10 -8.19 8.07
N LEU A 94 9.73 -6.97 7.65
CA LEU A 94 10.68 -5.91 7.28
C LEU A 94 11.54 -5.51 8.49
N THR A 95 10.93 -5.26 9.64
CA THR A 95 11.62 -4.89 10.87
C THR A 95 12.62 -5.97 11.30
N LEU A 96 12.19 -7.24 11.30
CA LEU A 96 13.08 -8.37 11.64
C LEU A 96 14.25 -8.49 10.66
N ARG A 97 14.05 -8.22 9.38
CA ARG A 97 15.12 -8.23 8.38
C ARG A 97 16.12 -7.11 8.60
N VAL A 98 15.63 -5.89 8.82
CA VAL A 98 16.50 -4.73 9.09
C VAL A 98 17.33 -4.96 10.34
N ILE A 99 16.70 -5.38 11.45
CA ILE A 99 17.42 -5.69 12.70
C ILE A 99 18.41 -6.83 12.48
N GLY A 100 17.98 -7.93 11.85
CA GLY A 100 18.87 -9.06 11.58
C GLY A 100 20.05 -8.71 10.68
N ALA A 101 19.81 -7.93 9.62
CA ALA A 101 20.86 -7.48 8.72
C ALA A 101 21.84 -6.54 9.41
N LEU A 102 21.36 -5.58 10.22
CA LEU A 102 22.21 -4.68 11.00
C LEU A 102 23.06 -5.46 12.02
N THR A 103 22.45 -6.38 12.76
CA THR A 103 23.16 -7.24 13.70
C THR A 103 24.24 -8.07 13.00
N ALA A 104 23.91 -8.69 11.87
CA ALA A 104 24.86 -9.47 11.09
C ALA A 104 26.01 -8.61 10.55
N SER A 105 25.71 -7.40 10.05
CA SER A 105 26.72 -6.49 9.49
C SER A 105 27.67 -5.97 10.56
N LEU A 106 27.15 -5.57 11.72
CA LEU A 106 27.97 -5.10 12.85
C LEU A 106 28.84 -6.22 13.42
N ALA A 107 28.26 -7.42 13.59
CA ALA A 107 29.00 -8.56 14.08
C ALA A 107 30.08 -9.03 13.08
N LEU A 108 29.78 -9.01 11.78
CA LEU A 108 30.76 -9.32 10.72
C LEU A 108 31.91 -8.30 10.70
N LEU A 109 31.60 -7.01 10.90
CA LEU A 109 32.61 -5.95 11.02
C LEU A 109 33.58 -6.25 12.18
N GLU A 110 33.06 -6.64 13.36
CA GLU A 110 33.90 -7.00 14.50
C GLU A 110 34.76 -8.24 14.22
N VAL A 111 34.22 -9.23 13.50
CA VAL A 111 35.00 -10.41 13.05
C VAL A 111 36.15 -9.98 12.13
N VAL A 112 35.87 -9.12 11.14
CA VAL A 112 36.88 -8.64 10.18
C VAL A 112 37.98 -7.82 10.90
N LEU A 113 37.58 -6.93 11.80
CA LEU A 113 38.52 -6.13 12.58
C LEU A 113 39.39 -7.00 13.51
N GLY A 114 38.79 -8.03 14.12
CA GLY A 114 39.49 -9.00 14.96
C GLY A 114 40.52 -9.83 14.15
N LEU A 115 40.15 -10.29 12.96
CA LEU A 115 41.01 -11.05 12.05
C LEU A 115 42.14 -10.18 11.45
N ALA A 116 41.86 -8.90 11.17
CA ALA A 116 42.84 -7.98 10.62
C ALA A 116 43.94 -7.56 11.65
N GLY A 117 43.89 -8.08 12.87
CA GLY A 117 44.89 -7.77 13.93
C GLY A 117 44.74 -6.38 14.49
N SER A 118 43.74 -5.59 14.10
CA SER A 118 43.45 -4.27 14.67
C SER A 118 42.78 -4.40 16.05
N ARG A 119 43.46 -5.11 16.96
CA ARG A 119 42.95 -5.41 18.31
C ARG A 119 42.51 -4.16 19.06
N GLU A 120 43.08 -3.02 18.78
CA GLU A 120 42.72 -1.72 19.36
C GLU A 120 41.33 -1.21 18.91
N LEU A 121 40.81 -1.73 17.81
CA LEU A 121 39.49 -1.37 17.24
C LEU A 121 38.39 -2.36 17.60
N SER A 122 38.70 -3.53 18.18
CA SER A 122 37.75 -4.55 18.57
C SER A 122 37.08 -4.25 19.93
N GLY A 123 35.69 -4.33 19.97
CA GLY A 123 34.87 -4.02 21.15
C GLY A 123 35.16 -4.88 22.37
N ALA A 124 35.39 -6.14 22.11
CA ALA A 124 35.59 -7.16 23.08
C ALA A 124 36.94 -7.01 23.83
N TYR A 125 37.98 -6.58 23.12
CA TYR A 125 39.30 -6.35 23.67
C TYR A 125 39.30 -5.35 24.84
N TRP A 126 38.49 -4.37 24.87
CA TRP A 126 38.48 -3.32 25.88
C TRP A 126 37.78 -3.72 27.19
N LEU A 127 36.71 -4.50 27.12
CA LEU A 127 36.00 -5.02 28.30
C LEU A 127 36.90 -5.90 29.18
N TRP A 128 37.89 -6.58 28.59
CA TRP A 128 38.77 -7.52 29.27
C TRP A 128 40.15 -6.96 29.66
N ARG A 129 40.62 -5.88 29.04
CA ARG A 129 41.91 -5.29 29.33
C ARG A 129 42.05 -4.78 30.79
N LYS A 130 40.94 -4.60 31.51
CA LYS A 130 40.94 -4.11 32.90
C LYS A 130 41.26 -5.18 33.94
N GLY A 131 41.40 -6.44 33.59
CA GLY A 131 41.39 -7.54 34.56
C GLY A 131 42.60 -8.43 34.68
N SER A 132 43.38 -8.77 33.67
CA SER A 132 44.59 -9.61 33.84
C SER A 132 45.35 -9.91 32.54
N ALA A 133 46.67 -9.94 32.58
CA ALA A 133 47.57 -10.20 31.45
C ALA A 133 47.70 -11.67 31.01
N HIS A 134 47.02 -12.62 31.65
CA HIS A 134 47.16 -14.07 31.36
C HIS A 134 45.98 -14.74 30.67
N ILE A 135 44.91 -14.01 30.34
CA ILE A 135 43.69 -14.58 29.73
C ILE A 135 43.55 -14.24 28.21
N ASP A 136 44.56 -13.59 27.63
CA ASP A 136 44.45 -12.91 26.34
C ASP A 136 44.15 -13.85 25.14
N LEU A 137 44.60 -15.09 25.12
CA LEU A 137 44.47 -15.94 23.94
C LEU A 137 43.12 -16.67 23.90
N VAL A 138 42.61 -17.12 25.03
CA VAL A 138 41.33 -17.83 25.14
C VAL A 138 40.18 -16.84 25.03
N SER A 139 40.31 -15.65 25.60
CA SER A 139 39.33 -14.58 25.51
C SER A 139 39.14 -14.11 24.07
N THR A 140 40.22 -13.94 23.30
CA THR A 140 40.14 -13.49 21.90
C THR A 140 39.42 -14.49 21.00
N GLN A 141 39.60 -15.80 21.22
CA GLN A 141 38.91 -16.85 20.46
C GLN A 141 37.44 -16.95 20.85
N LEU A 142 37.09 -16.82 22.13
CA LEU A 142 35.71 -16.79 22.61
C LEU A 142 34.96 -15.59 22.08
N ASP A 143 35.60 -14.43 22.05
CA ASP A 143 35.03 -13.22 21.51
C ASP A 143 34.77 -13.33 20.00
N LEU A 144 35.74 -13.83 19.23
CA LEU A 144 35.58 -14.07 17.81
C LEU A 144 34.43 -15.05 17.55
N ALA A 145 34.37 -16.14 18.31
CA ALA A 145 33.28 -17.12 18.23
C ALA A 145 31.93 -16.48 18.54
N LEU A 146 31.83 -15.61 19.56
CA LEU A 146 30.60 -14.90 19.89
C LEU A 146 30.16 -13.98 18.75
N TRP A 147 31.08 -13.22 18.15
CA TRP A 147 30.76 -12.36 17.03
C TRP A 147 30.34 -13.13 15.79
N ILE A 148 30.95 -14.30 15.51
CA ILE A 148 30.52 -15.20 14.46
C ILE A 148 29.09 -15.71 14.72
N VAL A 149 28.82 -16.14 15.95
CA VAL A 149 27.47 -16.59 16.34
C VAL A 149 26.43 -15.48 16.18
N LEU A 150 26.75 -14.25 16.58
CA LEU A 150 25.86 -13.09 16.41
C LEU A 150 25.68 -12.74 14.93
N ALA A 151 26.72 -12.83 14.11
CA ALA A 151 26.62 -12.63 12.67
C ALA A 151 25.69 -13.66 12.02
N LEU A 152 25.85 -14.94 12.36
CA LEU A 152 25.00 -16.02 11.90
C LEU A 152 23.56 -15.89 12.42
N ALA A 153 23.35 -15.57 13.69
CA ALA A 153 22.03 -15.35 14.27
C ALA A 153 21.31 -14.17 13.60
N GLY A 154 22.00 -13.06 13.38
CA GLY A 154 21.49 -11.91 12.65
C GLY A 154 21.13 -12.26 11.21
N GLY A 155 22.03 -12.94 10.51
CA GLY A 155 21.81 -13.42 9.14
C GLY A 155 20.62 -14.37 9.05
N LEU A 156 20.51 -15.35 9.93
CA LEU A 156 19.37 -16.27 10.00
C LEU A 156 18.07 -15.51 10.33
N THR A 157 18.09 -14.56 11.25
CA THR A 157 16.93 -13.71 11.55
C THR A 157 16.46 -12.95 10.32
N ALA A 158 17.38 -12.36 9.55
CA ALA A 158 17.06 -11.67 8.32
C ALA A 158 16.48 -12.61 7.25
N LEU A 159 17.08 -13.78 7.06
CA LEU A 159 16.64 -14.78 6.07
C LEU A 159 15.29 -15.40 6.42
N TYR A 160 15.08 -15.74 7.69
CA TYR A 160 13.86 -16.41 8.15
C TYR A 160 12.79 -15.45 8.70
N ALA A 161 13.00 -14.14 8.58
CA ALA A 161 12.10 -13.10 9.09
C ALA A 161 10.63 -13.33 8.74
N ARG A 162 10.34 -13.82 7.53
CA ARG A 162 8.97 -14.13 7.10
C ARG A 162 8.37 -15.35 7.79
N ARG A 163 9.16 -16.38 8.05
CA ARG A 163 8.67 -17.56 8.79
C ARG A 163 8.35 -17.16 10.22
N VAL A 164 9.28 -16.45 10.85
CA VAL A 164 9.10 -15.93 12.21
C VAL A 164 7.91 -14.99 12.31
N ALA A 165 7.76 -14.05 11.37
CA ALA A 165 6.61 -13.15 11.34
C ALA A 165 5.28 -13.90 11.18
N ARG A 166 5.20 -14.91 10.32
CA ARG A 166 3.99 -15.74 10.15
C ARG A 166 3.67 -16.58 11.38
N ASP A 167 4.68 -17.13 12.02
CA ASP A 167 4.48 -17.94 13.23
C ASP A 167 4.06 -17.07 14.42
N LEU A 168 4.59 -15.84 14.51
CA LEU A 168 4.13 -14.85 15.49
C LEU A 168 2.68 -14.44 15.22
N ASP A 169 2.30 -14.24 13.95
CA ASP A 169 0.91 -13.90 13.58
C ASP A 169 -0.04 -15.07 13.91
N ARG A 170 0.32 -16.30 13.59
CA ARG A 170 -0.48 -17.50 13.95
C ARG A 170 -0.66 -17.68 15.46
N ARG A 171 0.39 -17.44 16.24
CA ARG A 171 0.33 -17.54 17.71
C ARG A 171 -0.41 -16.38 18.36
N SER A 172 -0.53 -15.25 17.67
CA SER A 172 -1.28 -14.09 18.15
C SER A 172 -2.80 -14.17 17.87
N GLN A 173 -3.26 -15.17 17.13
CA GLN A 173 -4.68 -15.41 16.93
C GLN A 173 -5.33 -15.85 18.26
N GLY A 174 -5.93 -14.89 18.95
CA GLY A 174 -6.54 -15.10 20.28
C GLY A 174 -5.96 -14.20 21.39
N VAL A 175 -4.88 -13.47 21.11
CA VAL A 175 -4.31 -12.46 22.01
C VAL A 175 -4.58 -11.09 21.42
N ASP A 176 -4.99 -10.12 22.26
CA ASP A 176 -5.18 -8.74 21.84
C ASP A 176 -3.97 -8.24 21.01
N PRO A 177 -4.14 -8.02 19.69
CA PRO A 177 -3.02 -7.70 18.81
C PRO A 177 -2.41 -6.34 19.13
N VAL A 178 -3.17 -5.42 19.74
CA VAL A 178 -2.69 -4.09 20.14
C VAL A 178 -1.78 -4.22 21.36
N GLY A 179 -2.18 -5.04 22.34
CA GLY A 179 -1.40 -5.30 23.55
C GLY A 179 -0.09 -6.05 23.24
N LEU A 180 -0.11 -7.02 22.34
CA LEU A 180 1.09 -7.78 21.93
C LEU A 180 2.08 -6.88 21.17
N ARG A 181 1.61 -6.07 20.22
CA ARG A 181 2.46 -5.09 19.49
C ARG A 181 3.09 -4.07 20.43
N ALA A 182 2.34 -3.58 21.42
CA ALA A 182 2.86 -2.68 22.43
C ALA A 182 3.89 -3.34 23.34
N ARG A 183 3.72 -4.62 23.69
CA ARG A 183 4.70 -5.41 24.46
C ARG A 183 5.96 -5.69 23.65
N LEU A 184 5.83 -6.10 22.38
CA LEU A 184 6.97 -6.33 21.49
C LEU A 184 7.75 -5.03 21.21
N LYS A 185 7.08 -3.89 21.01
CA LYS A 185 7.74 -2.59 20.93
C LYS A 185 8.51 -2.25 22.21
N ARG A 186 7.92 -2.48 23.38
CA ARG A 186 8.60 -2.22 24.67
C ARG A 186 9.81 -3.13 24.86
N VAL A 187 9.70 -4.42 24.53
CA VAL A 187 10.82 -5.38 24.61
C VAL A 187 11.91 -4.99 23.61
N ALA A 188 11.55 -4.63 22.38
CA ALA A 188 12.52 -4.16 21.38
C ALA A 188 13.20 -2.87 21.83
N LEU A 189 12.45 -1.92 22.39
CA LEU A 189 12.98 -0.66 22.91
C LEU A 189 13.91 -0.90 24.10
N ALA A 190 13.52 -1.77 25.03
CA ALA A 190 14.35 -2.13 26.19
C ALA A 190 15.61 -2.88 25.77
N ALA A 191 15.52 -3.83 24.82
CA ALA A 191 16.68 -4.51 24.27
C ALA A 191 17.62 -3.55 23.54
N THR A 192 17.09 -2.60 22.78
CA THR A 192 17.86 -1.54 22.11
C THR A 192 18.52 -0.61 23.14
N ALA A 193 17.80 -0.22 24.18
CA ALA A 193 18.32 0.61 25.27
C ALA A 193 19.44 -0.11 26.05
N VAL A 194 19.24 -1.39 26.39
CA VAL A 194 20.28 -2.22 27.03
C VAL A 194 21.48 -2.37 26.12
N HIS A 195 21.26 -2.63 24.83
CA HIS A 195 22.36 -2.70 23.85
C HIS A 195 23.11 -1.37 23.74
N LEU A 196 22.41 -0.24 23.70
CA LEU A 196 22.98 1.10 23.68
C LEU A 196 23.78 1.40 24.96
N VAL A 197 23.26 1.02 26.14
CA VAL A 197 23.91 1.19 27.43
C VAL A 197 25.18 0.34 27.51
N VAL A 198 25.12 -0.94 27.13
CA VAL A 198 26.30 -1.83 27.07
C VAL A 198 27.32 -1.28 26.07
N TRP A 199 26.83 -0.76 24.95
CA TRP A 199 27.63 -0.14 23.92
C TRP A 199 28.30 1.15 24.41
N VAL A 200 27.60 2.04 25.13
CA VAL A 200 28.10 3.29 25.70
C VAL A 200 29.06 3.04 26.87
N MET A 201 28.77 2.08 27.74
CA MET A 201 29.59 1.76 28.91
C MET A 201 30.82 0.92 28.55
N GLY A 202 30.83 0.19 27.43
CA GLY A 202 31.97 -0.60 26.96
C GLY A 202 32.98 0.17 26.11
N TRP A 203 32.79 1.47 25.87
CA TRP A 203 33.56 2.20 24.85
C TRP A 203 34.48 3.26 25.38
N PRO A 204 35.77 3.26 25.00
CA PRO A 204 36.57 4.48 24.99
C PRO A 204 36.13 5.33 23.79
N TRP A 205 35.27 6.31 24.05
CA TRP A 205 35.09 7.41 23.13
C TRP A 205 36.43 8.00 22.77
N PRO A 206 36.74 8.36 21.60
CA PRO A 206 36.00 8.61 20.35
C PRO A 206 36.41 7.72 19.16
N GLN A 207 37.34 6.76 19.34
CA GLN A 207 38.02 6.10 18.21
C GLN A 207 37.12 5.08 17.46
N ARG A 208 36.19 4.44 18.14
CA ARG A 208 35.29 3.42 17.56
C ARG A 208 34.06 3.98 16.89
N PHE A 209 33.53 5.03 17.50
CA PHE A 209 32.42 5.75 16.88
C PHE A 209 32.85 6.31 15.52
N SER A 210 34.08 6.86 15.44
CA SER A 210 34.59 7.39 14.19
C SER A 210 34.81 6.32 13.12
N ALA A 211 35.33 5.13 13.44
CA ALA A 211 35.58 4.08 12.47
C ALA A 211 34.23 3.47 11.93
N SER A 212 33.28 3.19 12.83
CA SER A 212 31.95 2.67 12.40
C SER A 212 31.14 3.73 11.64
N VAL A 213 31.16 4.98 12.08
CA VAL A 213 30.50 6.09 11.38
C VAL A 213 31.16 6.36 10.04
N VAL A 214 32.47 6.38 9.96
CA VAL A 214 33.23 6.56 8.70
C VAL A 214 32.91 5.42 7.74
N LEU A 215 32.87 4.17 8.21
CA LEU A 215 32.48 3.04 7.35
C LEU A 215 31.05 3.13 6.88
N LEU A 216 30.10 3.45 7.76
CA LEU A 216 28.69 3.64 7.38
C LEU A 216 28.51 4.81 6.41
N LEU A 217 29.21 5.92 6.65
CA LEU A 217 29.22 7.07 5.74
C LEU A 217 29.87 6.71 4.40
N LEU A 218 30.96 5.94 4.40
CA LEU A 218 31.61 5.45 3.18
C LEU A 218 30.68 4.52 2.40
N LEU A 219 30.00 3.58 3.06
CA LEU A 219 29.05 2.69 2.43
C LEU A 219 27.82 3.45 1.90
N ALA A 220 27.30 4.41 2.67
CA ALA A 220 26.21 5.27 2.24
C ALA A 220 26.65 6.15 1.06
N TRP A 221 27.87 6.71 1.11
CA TRP A 221 28.44 7.47 0.00
C TRP A 221 28.65 6.62 -1.24
N LEU A 222 29.24 5.43 -1.13
CA LEU A 222 29.36 4.47 -2.22
C LEU A 222 28.01 4.05 -2.78
N ALA A 223 27.01 3.81 -1.90
CA ALA A 223 25.65 3.49 -2.32
C ALA A 223 24.95 4.67 -3.03
N SER A 224 25.30 5.90 -2.69
CA SER A 224 24.75 7.12 -3.34
C SER A 224 25.38 7.41 -4.71
N THR A 225 26.53 6.81 -5.03
CA THR A 225 27.19 7.05 -6.31
C THR A 225 26.36 6.53 -7.48
N PRO A 226 26.29 7.26 -8.62
CA PRO A 226 25.51 6.82 -9.79
C PRO A 226 26.15 5.65 -10.56
N GLY A 227 27.36 5.24 -10.22
CA GLY A 227 28.12 4.18 -10.88
C GLY A 227 27.61 2.75 -10.65
N HIS A 228 28.27 1.77 -11.27
CA HIS A 228 27.96 0.34 -11.12
C HIS A 228 28.08 -0.14 -9.67
N VAL A 229 29.07 0.33 -8.92
CA VAL A 229 29.29 -0.04 -7.51
C VAL A 229 28.14 0.44 -6.62
N GLY A 230 27.69 1.69 -6.80
CA GLY A 230 26.54 2.21 -6.05
C GLY A 230 25.25 1.45 -6.37
N ARG A 231 25.01 1.09 -7.64
CA ARG A 231 23.87 0.23 -8.02
C ARG A 231 24.00 -1.14 -7.40
N TRP A 232 25.16 -1.76 -7.43
CA TRP A 232 25.42 -3.06 -6.83
C TRP A 232 25.22 -3.06 -5.31
N LEU A 233 25.75 -2.07 -4.60
CA LEU A 233 25.55 -1.94 -3.15
C LEU A 233 24.06 -1.73 -2.80
N ARG A 234 23.34 -0.89 -3.55
CA ARG A 234 21.90 -0.73 -3.37
C ARG A 234 21.16 -2.04 -3.66
N SER A 235 21.52 -2.75 -4.73
CA SER A 235 20.90 -4.04 -5.06
C SER A 235 21.26 -5.12 -4.04
N LEU A 236 22.45 -5.10 -3.46
CA LEU A 236 22.86 -5.99 -2.38
C LEU A 236 22.07 -5.69 -1.09
N ALA A 237 22.01 -4.42 -0.68
CA ALA A 237 21.25 -4.00 0.49
C ALA A 237 19.75 -4.31 0.33
N LEU A 238 19.20 -4.13 -0.86
CA LEU A 238 17.82 -4.45 -1.21
C LEU A 238 17.64 -5.94 -1.52
N GLY A 239 18.66 -6.64 -2.00
CA GLY A 239 18.68 -8.09 -2.28
C GLY A 239 18.70 -8.94 -1.01
N LEU A 240 19.16 -8.40 0.11
CA LEU A 240 18.93 -8.97 1.44
C LEU A 240 17.43 -8.94 1.82
N MET A 241 16.62 -8.21 1.06
CA MET A 241 15.16 -8.21 1.10
C MET A 241 14.64 -8.97 -0.12
N PRO A 242 14.46 -10.30 -0.11
CA PRO A 242 14.18 -11.12 -1.31
C PRO A 242 12.84 -10.85 -2.00
N GLU A 243 12.09 -9.84 -1.60
CA GLU A 243 10.88 -9.35 -2.27
C GLU A 243 11.02 -7.98 -2.88
N THR A 244 12.15 -7.32 -2.68
CA THR A 244 12.37 -6.03 -3.27
C THR A 244 13.18 -6.19 -4.55
N SER A 245 12.57 -5.92 -5.69
CA SER A 245 13.31 -5.77 -6.96
C SER A 245 14.13 -4.48 -7.01
N GLY A 246 14.34 -3.81 -5.89
CA GLY A 246 14.94 -2.48 -5.81
C GLY A 246 14.01 -1.33 -6.21
N ARG A 247 12.75 -1.62 -6.57
CA ARG A 247 11.77 -0.64 -7.01
C ARG A 247 10.55 -0.50 -6.08
N GLY A 248 10.51 -1.28 -4.97
CA GLY A 248 9.45 -1.21 -3.96
C GLY A 248 9.70 -2.20 -2.83
N LEU A 249 9.11 -1.95 -1.65
CA LEU A 249 9.29 -2.80 -0.45
C LEU A 249 8.56 -4.14 -0.55
N TRP A 250 7.39 -4.18 -1.21
CA TRP A 250 6.52 -5.35 -1.26
C TRP A 250 6.00 -5.62 -2.67
N SER A 251 5.77 -6.89 -2.99
CA SER A 251 5.21 -7.32 -4.29
C SER A 251 3.67 -7.25 -4.29
N GLY A 252 3.08 -7.14 -5.49
CA GLY A 252 1.63 -7.20 -5.71
C GLY A 252 1.00 -8.59 -5.55
N ARG A 253 1.80 -9.66 -5.34
CA ARG A 253 1.33 -11.06 -5.33
C ARG A 253 0.19 -11.36 -4.36
N ALA A 254 0.15 -10.68 -3.23
CA ALA A 254 -0.90 -10.91 -2.22
C ALA A 254 -2.24 -10.36 -2.69
N ARG A 255 -2.27 -9.13 -3.22
CA ARG A 255 -3.46 -8.50 -3.81
C ARG A 255 -3.95 -9.27 -5.03
N ARG A 256 -3.04 -9.68 -5.90
CA ARG A 256 -3.35 -10.53 -7.05
C ARG A 256 -4.09 -11.80 -6.63
N ARG A 257 -3.57 -12.56 -5.66
CA ARG A 257 -4.20 -13.80 -5.17
C ARG A 257 -5.59 -13.60 -4.59
N ILE A 258 -5.86 -12.44 -3.99
CA ILE A 258 -7.21 -12.10 -3.50
C ILE A 258 -8.15 -11.92 -4.68
N LEU A 259 -7.77 -11.11 -5.67
CA LEU A 259 -8.58 -10.89 -6.87
C LEU A 259 -8.79 -12.18 -7.65
N GLU A 260 -7.74 -12.97 -7.88
CA GLU A 260 -7.83 -14.26 -8.56
C GLU A 260 -8.87 -15.20 -7.91
N ARG A 261 -8.91 -15.24 -6.55
CA ARG A 261 -9.91 -16.07 -5.85
C ARG A 261 -11.33 -15.60 -6.11
N ILE A 262 -11.60 -14.30 -6.09
CA ILE A 262 -12.91 -13.74 -6.36
C ILE A 262 -13.29 -14.00 -7.82
N VAL A 263 -12.38 -13.75 -8.75
CA VAL A 263 -12.60 -13.92 -10.20
C VAL A 263 -12.80 -15.38 -10.60
N VAL A 264 -12.11 -16.33 -9.94
CA VAL A 264 -12.33 -17.78 -10.18
C VAL A 264 -13.71 -18.23 -9.74
N GLN A 265 -14.24 -17.64 -8.67
CA GLN A 265 -15.58 -17.94 -8.15
C GLN A 265 -16.68 -17.17 -8.87
N GLY A 266 -16.35 -16.12 -9.60
CA GLY A 266 -17.27 -15.21 -10.26
C GLY A 266 -17.25 -15.29 -11.79
N ASP A 267 -17.71 -14.23 -12.44
CA ASP A 267 -17.79 -14.11 -13.90
C ASP A 267 -16.58 -13.39 -14.49
N ARG A 268 -15.69 -14.14 -15.12
CA ARG A 268 -14.52 -13.59 -15.82
C ARG A 268 -14.88 -12.68 -17.01
N ARG A 269 -16.05 -12.90 -17.64
CA ARG A 269 -16.51 -12.10 -18.79
C ARG A 269 -16.85 -10.68 -18.38
N ALA A 270 -17.23 -10.47 -17.12
CA ALA A 270 -17.48 -9.13 -16.58
C ALA A 270 -16.24 -8.24 -16.58
N LEU A 271 -15.03 -8.81 -16.67
CA LEU A 271 -13.76 -8.08 -16.65
C LEU A 271 -13.13 -7.87 -18.02
N ALA A 272 -13.60 -8.57 -19.04
CA ALA A 272 -13.08 -8.46 -20.41
C ALA A 272 -14.15 -8.95 -21.42
N GLY A 273 -15.32 -8.35 -21.43
CA GLY A 273 -16.43 -8.74 -22.29
C GLY A 273 -17.60 -7.77 -22.28
N PRO A 274 -18.69 -8.10 -23.00
CA PRO A 274 -19.87 -7.26 -23.06
C PRO A 274 -20.57 -7.17 -21.70
N GLY A 275 -20.97 -5.97 -21.32
CA GLY A 275 -21.67 -5.71 -20.06
C GLY A 275 -21.44 -4.29 -19.56
N THR A 276 -21.38 -4.12 -18.25
CA THR A 276 -20.94 -2.87 -17.63
C THR A 276 -19.48 -2.59 -18.01
N GLY A 277 -19.20 -1.44 -18.61
CA GLY A 277 -17.82 -1.03 -18.92
C GLY A 277 -17.00 -0.95 -17.64
N LEU A 278 -15.74 -1.42 -17.67
CA LEU A 278 -14.80 -1.30 -16.58
C LEU A 278 -13.55 -0.58 -17.06
N VAL A 279 -13.14 0.46 -16.33
CA VAL A 279 -11.88 1.17 -16.54
C VAL A 279 -11.06 1.15 -15.26
N VAL A 280 -9.84 0.70 -15.38
CA VAL A 280 -8.83 0.75 -14.31
C VAL A 280 -7.72 1.68 -14.76
N SER A 281 -7.38 2.69 -13.95
CA SER A 281 -6.36 3.67 -14.30
C SER A 281 -5.08 3.45 -13.49
N ALA A 282 -3.93 3.43 -14.16
CA ALA A 282 -2.61 3.32 -13.54
C ALA A 282 -1.60 4.20 -14.30
N LEU A 283 -0.55 4.65 -13.61
CA LEU A 283 0.48 5.52 -14.19
C LEU A 283 1.57 4.69 -14.87
N ALA A 284 1.81 4.93 -16.14
CA ALA A 284 2.93 4.35 -16.88
C ALA A 284 4.24 5.04 -16.51
N ILE A 285 5.24 4.26 -16.05
CA ILE A 285 6.52 4.83 -15.57
C ILE A 285 7.38 5.36 -16.71
N ASP A 286 7.29 4.75 -17.88
CA ASP A 286 8.10 5.06 -19.06
C ASP A 286 7.67 6.35 -19.79
N THR A 287 6.37 6.64 -19.81
CA THR A 287 5.81 7.80 -20.53
C THR A 287 5.28 8.90 -19.63
N GLY A 288 4.94 8.58 -18.37
CA GLY A 288 4.23 9.49 -17.48
C GLY A 288 2.74 9.65 -17.82
N LEU A 289 2.22 8.90 -18.80
CA LEU A 289 0.79 8.91 -19.15
C LEU A 289 -0.01 8.04 -18.20
N ILE A 290 -1.28 8.37 -18.01
CA ILE A 290 -2.22 7.53 -17.29
C ILE A 290 -2.79 6.49 -18.25
N GLY A 291 -2.44 5.21 -18.04
CA GLY A 291 -3.03 4.10 -18.77
C GLY A 291 -4.42 3.78 -18.24
N HIS A 292 -5.42 3.94 -19.10
CA HIS A 292 -6.80 3.54 -18.85
C HIS A 292 -7.04 2.15 -19.43
N PHE A 293 -6.99 1.13 -18.60
CA PHE A 293 -7.23 -0.27 -18.97
C PHE A 293 -8.74 -0.51 -19.09
N VAL A 294 -9.21 -0.76 -20.30
CA VAL A 294 -10.64 -0.87 -20.61
C VAL A 294 -11.05 -2.31 -20.88
N SER A 295 -12.24 -2.69 -20.41
CA SER A 295 -12.77 -4.07 -20.53
C SER A 295 -13.37 -4.41 -21.90
N TRP A 296 -13.43 -3.46 -22.84
CA TRP A 296 -13.95 -3.69 -24.20
C TRP A 296 -12.83 -3.56 -25.25
N PRO A 297 -12.86 -4.42 -26.30
CA PRO A 297 -11.72 -4.53 -27.23
C PRO A 297 -11.58 -3.36 -28.20
N ASP A 298 -12.71 -2.73 -28.58
CA ASP A 298 -12.76 -1.66 -29.58
C ASP A 298 -13.33 -0.38 -28.98
N PRO A 299 -12.53 0.39 -28.23
CA PRO A 299 -12.95 1.68 -27.70
C PRO A 299 -13.20 2.65 -28.86
N ASP A 300 -14.29 3.44 -28.76
CA ASP A 300 -14.61 4.50 -29.69
C ASP A 300 -13.38 5.42 -29.88
N PRO A 301 -12.96 5.75 -31.11
CA PRO A 301 -11.90 6.71 -31.36
C PRO A 301 -12.10 8.06 -30.65
N VAL A 302 -13.35 8.53 -30.53
CA VAL A 302 -13.70 9.75 -29.79
C VAL A 302 -13.40 9.59 -28.29
N PHE A 303 -13.63 8.41 -27.71
CA PHE A 303 -13.24 8.10 -26.33
C PHE A 303 -11.74 8.16 -26.15
N ALA A 304 -10.98 7.56 -27.05
CA ALA A 304 -9.51 7.58 -27.00
C ALA A 304 -8.94 8.98 -27.20
N GLU A 305 -9.49 9.76 -28.14
CA GLU A 305 -9.10 11.14 -28.38
C GLU A 305 -9.32 12.02 -27.15
N LYS A 306 -10.50 11.96 -26.53
CA LYS A 306 -10.81 12.72 -25.32
C LYS A 306 -9.85 12.41 -24.17
N LEU A 307 -9.49 11.14 -23.97
CA LEU A 307 -8.55 10.75 -22.91
C LEU A 307 -7.12 11.17 -23.23
N SER A 308 -6.72 11.24 -24.49
CA SER A 308 -5.37 11.70 -24.88
C SER A 308 -5.12 13.16 -24.53
N HIS A 309 -6.15 14.01 -24.56
CA HIS A 309 -6.06 15.40 -24.11
C HIS A 309 -5.77 15.56 -22.61
N GLU A 310 -6.13 14.56 -21.80
CA GLU A 310 -5.91 14.51 -20.35
C GLU A 310 -4.61 13.75 -19.96
N LEU A 311 -3.63 13.69 -20.86
CA LEU A 311 -2.40 12.91 -20.69
C LEU A 311 -2.69 11.43 -20.39
N GLY A 312 -3.77 10.91 -20.95
CA GLY A 312 -4.19 9.52 -20.82
C GLY A 312 -3.95 8.73 -22.10
N GLU A 313 -3.86 7.43 -21.98
CA GLU A 313 -3.85 6.47 -23.10
C GLU A 313 -4.85 5.34 -22.82
N VAL A 314 -5.57 4.90 -23.85
CA VAL A 314 -6.54 3.81 -23.73
C VAL A 314 -5.85 2.49 -24.06
N LEU A 315 -5.97 1.54 -23.13
CA LEU A 315 -5.33 0.23 -23.21
C LEU A 315 -6.40 -0.87 -23.12
N PRO A 316 -6.91 -1.38 -24.25
CA PRO A 316 -7.83 -2.51 -24.25
C PRO A 316 -7.19 -3.74 -23.63
N VAL A 317 -7.88 -4.41 -22.70
CA VAL A 317 -7.40 -5.62 -22.07
C VAL A 317 -7.94 -6.87 -22.76
N PRO A 318 -7.10 -7.84 -23.10
CA PRO A 318 -7.52 -9.04 -23.84
C PRO A 318 -8.24 -10.05 -22.94
N ASP A 319 -8.03 -10.03 -21.65
CA ASP A 319 -8.54 -11.05 -20.73
C ASP A 319 -8.63 -10.54 -19.27
N ALA A 320 -9.33 -11.31 -18.44
CA ALA A 320 -9.53 -11.02 -17.02
C ALA A 320 -8.22 -11.00 -16.23
N ASN A 321 -7.20 -11.77 -16.60
CA ASN A 321 -5.92 -11.78 -15.89
C ASN A 321 -5.16 -10.47 -16.13
N THR A 322 -5.25 -9.92 -17.33
CA THR A 322 -4.68 -8.60 -17.66
C THR A 322 -5.39 -7.49 -16.86
N MET A 323 -6.73 -7.57 -16.70
CA MET A 323 -7.47 -6.63 -15.86
C MET A 323 -7.09 -6.76 -14.37
N ILE A 324 -6.89 -7.97 -13.86
CA ILE A 324 -6.36 -8.20 -12.51
C ILE A 324 -4.98 -7.55 -12.38
N SER A 325 -4.10 -7.74 -13.37
CA SER A 325 -2.78 -7.11 -13.38
C SER A 325 -2.88 -5.58 -13.36
N ALA A 326 -3.80 -5.00 -14.14
CA ALA A 326 -4.08 -3.58 -14.16
C ALA A 326 -4.54 -3.06 -12.78
N ALA A 327 -5.44 -3.77 -12.10
CA ALA A 327 -5.89 -3.40 -10.74
C ALA A 327 -4.75 -3.51 -9.71
N VAL A 328 -3.90 -4.52 -9.82
CA VAL A 328 -2.70 -4.64 -8.97
C VAL A 328 -1.72 -3.50 -9.24
N ALA A 329 -1.51 -3.14 -10.50
CA ALA A 329 -0.70 -2.00 -10.93
C ALA A 329 -1.25 -0.68 -10.39
N SER A 330 -2.56 -0.46 -10.57
CA SER A 330 -3.28 0.71 -10.06
C SER A 330 -3.14 0.89 -8.55
N SER A 331 -2.99 -0.20 -7.79
CA SER A 331 -2.80 -0.19 -6.34
C SER A 331 -1.33 -0.27 -5.88
N ALA A 332 -0.38 -0.16 -6.82
CA ALA A 332 1.05 -0.24 -6.52
C ALA A 332 1.62 1.12 -6.13
N ILE A 333 1.35 1.57 -4.90
CA ILE A 333 1.84 2.85 -4.36
C ILE A 333 3.37 2.91 -4.50
N PRO A 334 3.91 3.94 -5.19
CA PRO A 334 5.34 4.09 -5.41
C PRO A 334 6.15 4.06 -4.11
N GLY A 335 7.27 3.35 -4.11
CA GLY A 335 8.13 3.15 -2.94
C GLY A 335 7.66 2.04 -2.00
N LEU A 336 6.35 1.85 -1.81
CA LEU A 336 5.79 0.78 -0.97
C LEU A 336 5.64 -0.53 -1.74
N PHE A 337 5.11 -0.48 -2.95
CA PHE A 337 4.92 -1.67 -3.77
C PHE A 337 5.75 -1.59 -5.05
N GLN A 338 6.15 -2.78 -5.51
CA GLN A 338 6.83 -2.91 -6.79
C GLN A 338 5.88 -2.52 -7.93
N PRO A 339 6.38 -1.84 -8.98
CA PRO A 339 5.62 -1.67 -10.21
C PRO A 339 5.13 -3.01 -10.74
N GLU A 340 3.94 -3.02 -11.29
CA GLU A 340 3.37 -4.20 -11.92
C GLU A 340 3.52 -4.11 -13.43
N ARG A 341 3.90 -5.22 -14.07
CA ARG A 341 4.04 -5.26 -15.51
C ARG A 341 2.73 -5.66 -16.17
N VAL A 342 2.19 -4.79 -17.02
CA VAL A 342 0.93 -4.99 -17.75
C VAL A 342 1.18 -4.64 -19.21
N LEU A 343 0.74 -5.51 -20.14
CA LEU A 343 0.93 -5.33 -21.59
C LEU A 343 2.38 -4.97 -21.99
N GLY A 344 3.36 -5.56 -21.28
CA GLY A 344 4.79 -5.35 -21.57
C GLY A 344 5.41 -4.09 -20.97
N ARG A 345 4.66 -3.23 -20.29
CA ARG A 345 5.11 -1.97 -19.66
C ARG A 345 4.93 -1.99 -18.14
N ASP A 346 5.69 -1.17 -17.43
CA ASP A 346 5.65 -1.08 -15.98
C ASP A 346 4.74 0.07 -15.52
N PHE A 347 3.77 -0.25 -14.65
CA PHE A 347 2.80 0.70 -14.12
C PHE A 347 2.83 0.75 -12.59
N VAL A 348 2.43 1.90 -12.05
CA VAL A 348 2.27 2.17 -10.61
C VAL A 348 0.92 2.84 -10.34
N ASP A 349 0.61 3.03 -9.07
CA ASP A 349 -0.60 3.71 -8.61
C ASP A 349 -0.68 5.14 -9.17
N ALA A 350 -1.81 5.46 -9.81
CA ALA A 350 -2.09 6.78 -10.36
C ALA A 350 -2.69 7.75 -9.34
N GLY A 351 -3.03 7.30 -8.12
CA GLY A 351 -3.78 8.08 -7.13
C GLY A 351 -3.10 9.36 -6.64
N GLY A 352 -1.81 9.56 -6.93
CA GLY A 352 -1.13 10.83 -6.69
C GLY A 352 -1.29 11.85 -7.81
N PHE A 353 -1.84 11.45 -8.98
CA PHE A 353 -1.93 12.26 -10.20
C PHE A 353 -3.36 12.37 -10.71
N SER A 354 -4.16 11.31 -10.62
CA SER A 354 -5.57 11.25 -10.97
C SER A 354 -6.24 10.22 -10.06
N ASN A 355 -6.77 10.70 -8.94
CA ASN A 355 -7.32 9.83 -7.91
C ASN A 355 -8.80 9.47 -8.15
N GLN A 356 -9.52 10.31 -8.85
CA GLN A 356 -10.92 10.12 -9.26
C GLN A 356 -11.12 10.63 -10.70
N PRO A 357 -10.85 9.80 -11.72
CA PRO A 357 -10.85 10.25 -13.11
C PRO A 357 -12.27 10.45 -13.64
N LEU A 358 -12.89 11.63 -13.37
CA LEU A 358 -14.25 11.98 -13.79
C LEU A 358 -14.36 12.10 -15.31
N HIS A 359 -13.30 12.58 -15.94
CA HIS A 359 -13.19 12.73 -17.40
C HIS A 359 -13.39 11.39 -18.15
N VAL A 360 -13.03 10.24 -17.51
CA VAL A 360 -13.26 8.91 -18.08
C VAL A 360 -14.77 8.63 -18.25
N ALA A 361 -15.58 9.01 -17.25
CA ALA A 361 -17.03 8.84 -17.32
C ALA A 361 -17.66 9.70 -18.44
N ILE A 362 -17.19 10.93 -18.60
CA ILE A 362 -17.65 11.84 -19.66
C ILE A 362 -17.21 11.34 -21.04
N ALA A 363 -15.95 10.92 -21.17
CA ALA A 363 -15.44 10.38 -22.43
C ALA A 363 -16.23 9.13 -22.87
N HIS A 364 -16.61 8.26 -21.93
CA HIS A 364 -17.46 7.10 -22.18
C HIS A 364 -18.91 7.49 -22.59
N GLY A 365 -19.30 8.75 -22.42
CA GLY A 365 -20.62 9.25 -22.75
C GLY A 365 -21.67 8.90 -21.68
N ALA A 366 -21.30 8.89 -20.42
CA ALA A 366 -22.26 8.80 -19.33
C ALA A 366 -23.17 10.05 -19.30
N ASP A 367 -24.41 9.87 -18.84
CA ASP A 367 -25.38 10.95 -18.64
C ASP A 367 -25.26 11.58 -17.26
N ALA A 368 -24.83 10.77 -16.29
CA ALA A 368 -24.58 11.14 -14.90
C ALA A 368 -23.49 10.27 -14.28
N MET A 369 -22.93 10.70 -13.16
CA MET A 369 -21.96 9.92 -12.42
C MET A 369 -22.21 9.95 -10.91
N LEU A 370 -21.96 8.81 -10.28
CA LEU A 370 -21.85 8.66 -8.84
C LEU A 370 -20.35 8.55 -8.49
N VAL A 371 -19.84 9.54 -7.78
CA VAL A 371 -18.43 9.61 -7.40
C VAL A 371 -18.30 9.26 -5.93
N VAL A 372 -17.52 8.23 -5.61
CA VAL A 372 -17.28 7.81 -4.22
C VAL A 372 -15.91 8.27 -3.80
N LEU A 373 -15.85 9.16 -2.83
CA LEU A 373 -14.61 9.69 -2.25
C LEU A 373 -14.30 9.01 -0.93
N LEU A 374 -13.01 8.87 -0.65
CA LEU A 374 -12.49 8.33 0.62
C LEU A 374 -11.99 9.42 1.57
N THR A 375 -12.11 10.67 1.15
CA THR A 375 -11.80 11.88 1.93
C THR A 375 -12.97 12.85 1.83
N PRO A 376 -13.15 13.75 2.82
CA PRO A 376 -14.17 14.79 2.73
C PRO A 376 -14.03 15.62 1.45
N SER A 377 -15.15 15.97 0.83
CA SER A 377 -15.18 16.84 -0.37
C SER A 377 -14.89 18.30 -0.05
N SER A 378 -15.07 18.72 1.21
CA SER A 378 -14.74 20.06 1.70
C SER A 378 -13.23 20.28 1.82
N SER A 379 -12.79 21.54 1.88
CA SER A 379 -11.38 21.86 2.09
C SER A 379 -10.83 21.17 3.33
N PRO A 380 -9.75 20.40 3.19
CA PRO A 380 -9.19 19.64 4.30
C PRO A 380 -8.39 20.52 5.25
N ALA A 381 -9.06 21.40 6.00
CA ALA A 381 -8.40 22.20 7.03
C ALA A 381 -7.92 21.32 8.19
N LEU A 382 -6.71 21.58 8.69
CA LEU A 382 -6.17 20.90 9.87
C LEU A 382 -6.27 21.81 11.09
N SER A 383 -6.61 21.24 12.23
CA SER A 383 -6.58 21.91 13.53
C SER A 383 -5.16 22.09 14.08
N SER A 384 -4.21 21.27 13.62
CA SER A 384 -2.80 21.32 14.01
C SER A 384 -1.88 20.91 12.84
N PRO A 385 -0.66 21.46 12.74
CA PRO A 385 0.28 21.08 11.70
C PRO A 385 0.74 19.62 11.89
N PRO A 386 1.18 18.93 10.78
CA PRO A 386 1.74 17.60 10.87
C PRO A 386 2.97 17.54 11.78
N ALA A 387 3.03 16.53 12.66
CA ALA A 387 4.05 16.43 13.70
C ALA A 387 5.39 15.85 13.20
N ASP A 388 5.38 15.13 12.08
CA ASP A 388 6.56 14.41 11.54
C ASP A 388 6.49 14.29 10.01
N VAL A 389 7.58 13.82 9.41
CA VAL A 389 7.74 13.68 7.95
C VAL A 389 6.70 12.72 7.35
N VAL A 390 6.30 11.67 8.07
CA VAL A 390 5.34 10.68 7.57
C VAL A 390 3.94 11.28 7.52
N SER A 391 3.53 11.98 8.59
CA SER A 391 2.26 12.70 8.66
C SER A 391 2.21 13.87 7.66
N LEU A 392 3.34 14.57 7.44
CA LEU A 392 3.45 15.58 6.40
C LEU A 392 3.28 14.99 5.00
N GLY A 393 3.94 13.85 4.70
CA GLY A 393 3.80 13.15 3.43
C GLY A 393 2.35 12.70 3.17
N GLY A 394 1.69 12.12 4.17
CA GLY A 394 0.27 11.76 4.11
C GLY A 394 -0.61 12.98 3.86
N ARG A 395 -0.31 14.11 4.49
CA ARG A 395 -1.03 15.35 4.30
C ARG A 395 -0.88 15.95 2.89
N LEU A 396 0.33 15.92 2.35
CA LEU A 396 0.58 16.38 0.99
C LEU A 396 -0.20 15.56 -0.04
N LEU A 397 -0.27 14.24 0.15
CA LEU A 397 -1.07 13.36 -0.71
C LEU A 397 -2.57 13.67 -0.60
N GLU A 398 -3.09 13.89 0.60
CA GLU A 398 -4.48 14.30 0.82
C GLU A 398 -4.81 15.63 0.10
N LEU A 399 -3.92 16.62 0.22
CA LEU A 399 -4.07 17.90 -0.47
C LEU A 399 -3.98 17.76 -2.00
N ALA A 400 -3.09 16.90 -2.50
CA ALA A 400 -2.98 16.61 -3.93
C ALA A 400 -4.29 16.02 -4.46
N ASN A 401 -4.84 15.02 -3.78
CA ASN A 401 -6.10 14.37 -4.13
C ASN A 401 -7.29 15.35 -4.08
N TRP A 402 -7.33 16.23 -3.07
CA TRP A 402 -8.36 17.25 -3.00
C TRP A 402 -8.25 18.26 -4.15
N ARG A 403 -7.04 18.71 -4.48
CA ARG A 403 -6.82 19.62 -5.62
C ARG A 403 -7.16 18.97 -6.95
N ASP A 404 -6.82 17.70 -7.13
CA ASP A 404 -7.17 16.90 -8.30
C ASP A 404 -8.70 16.88 -8.49
N LEU A 405 -9.46 16.53 -7.43
CA LEU A 405 -10.92 16.59 -7.45
C LEU A 405 -11.45 17.98 -7.86
N GLN A 406 -10.91 19.05 -7.26
CA GLN A 406 -11.35 20.40 -7.58
C GLN A 406 -11.04 20.77 -9.04
N THR A 407 -9.95 20.26 -9.58
CA THR A 407 -9.56 20.47 -10.97
C THR A 407 -10.51 19.71 -11.90
N GLU A 408 -10.74 18.42 -11.64
CA GLU A 408 -11.69 17.59 -12.39
C GLU A 408 -13.10 18.22 -12.40
N LEU A 409 -13.61 18.65 -11.25
CA LEU A 409 -14.93 19.28 -11.13
C LEU A 409 -15.04 20.59 -11.92
N ARG A 410 -13.97 21.37 -12.02
CA ARG A 410 -13.95 22.63 -12.79
C ARG A 410 -13.96 22.41 -14.30
N HIS A 411 -13.38 21.30 -14.77
CA HIS A 411 -13.35 20.92 -16.16
C HIS A 411 -14.63 20.23 -16.65
N LEU A 412 -15.57 19.96 -15.72
CA LEU A 412 -16.87 19.43 -16.11
C LEU A 412 -17.64 20.45 -16.96
N PRO A 413 -18.37 19.99 -17.99
CA PRO A 413 -19.30 20.85 -18.70
C PRO A 413 -20.31 21.51 -17.76
N ALA A 414 -20.67 22.78 -18.02
CA ALA A 414 -21.59 23.53 -17.14
C ALA A 414 -22.91 22.77 -16.91
N SER A 415 -23.42 22.05 -17.90
CA SER A 415 -24.62 21.20 -17.79
C SER A 415 -24.49 20.04 -16.78
N TRP A 416 -23.29 19.74 -16.32
CA TRP A 416 -23.05 18.69 -15.33
C TRP A 416 -23.02 19.23 -13.89
N THR A 417 -22.73 20.52 -13.72
CA THR A 417 -22.53 21.17 -12.42
C THR A 417 -23.74 21.99 -11.98
N GLU A 418 -24.79 22.11 -12.82
CA GLU A 418 -26.03 22.81 -12.47
C GLU A 418 -26.69 22.20 -11.24
N ALA A 419 -26.98 23.03 -10.24
CA ALA A 419 -27.66 22.61 -9.03
C ALA A 419 -29.13 22.32 -9.30
N GLY A 420 -29.65 21.22 -8.75
CA GLY A 420 -31.07 20.90 -8.84
C GLY A 420 -31.34 19.40 -9.00
N PRO A 421 -32.57 18.98 -9.21
CA PRO A 421 -32.93 17.58 -9.38
C PRO A 421 -32.34 16.95 -10.67
N ALA A 422 -31.76 17.77 -11.54
CA ALA A 422 -31.05 17.36 -12.75
C ALA A 422 -29.53 17.34 -12.59
N SER A 423 -29.00 17.49 -11.38
CA SER A 423 -27.53 17.39 -11.17
C SER A 423 -27.02 16.04 -11.66
N ARG A 424 -26.05 16.09 -12.57
CA ARG A 424 -25.45 14.89 -13.19
C ARG A 424 -24.30 14.30 -12.40
N VAL A 425 -23.82 15.01 -11.39
CA VAL A 425 -22.74 14.57 -10.51
C VAL A 425 -23.26 14.42 -9.09
N CYS A 426 -23.29 13.18 -8.61
CA CYS A 426 -23.57 12.86 -7.22
C CYS A 426 -22.26 12.45 -6.54
N VAL A 427 -21.82 13.24 -5.56
CA VAL A 427 -20.61 12.94 -4.78
C VAL A 427 -21.02 12.34 -3.44
N VAL A 428 -20.60 11.11 -3.20
CA VAL A 428 -20.68 10.43 -1.89
C VAL A 428 -19.32 10.54 -1.23
N ALA A 429 -19.24 11.28 -0.15
CA ALA A 429 -18.02 11.51 0.60
C ALA A 429 -18.28 11.40 2.10
N PRO A 430 -17.29 10.98 2.89
CA PRO A 430 -17.40 11.05 4.34
C PRO A 430 -17.49 12.53 4.79
N ARG A 431 -18.31 12.80 5.81
CA ARG A 431 -18.46 14.15 6.35
C ARG A 431 -17.22 14.65 7.08
N GLU A 432 -16.50 13.72 7.71
CA GLU A 432 -15.27 13.92 8.46
C GLU A 432 -14.19 12.95 7.98
N PRO A 433 -12.90 13.23 8.24
CA PRO A 433 -11.83 12.29 7.92
C PRO A 433 -12.10 10.91 8.50
N LEU A 434 -12.00 9.87 7.68
CA LEU A 434 -12.24 8.50 8.10
C LEU A 434 -11.25 8.06 9.20
N PRO A 435 -11.69 7.28 10.21
CA PRO A 435 -10.89 6.92 11.38
C PRO A 435 -9.86 5.81 11.08
N ALA A 436 -9.14 5.94 9.99
CA ALA A 436 -8.10 5.00 9.57
C ALA A 436 -7.05 5.72 8.71
N SER A 437 -5.85 5.15 8.60
CA SER A 437 -4.83 5.60 7.65
C SER A 437 -4.78 4.69 6.43
N LEU A 438 -4.13 5.15 5.35
CA LEU A 438 -4.01 4.43 4.06
C LEU A 438 -3.51 2.99 4.18
N LEU A 439 -2.70 2.67 5.21
CA LEU A 439 -2.09 1.35 5.42
C LEU A 439 -2.65 0.62 6.65
N SER A 440 -3.70 1.12 7.28
CA SER A 440 -4.31 0.54 8.49
C SER A 440 -5.32 -0.56 8.16
N PHE A 441 -4.89 -1.62 7.51
CA PHE A 441 -5.74 -2.78 7.23
C PHE A 441 -5.98 -3.59 8.49
N ASP A 442 -7.16 -3.43 9.06
CA ASP A 442 -7.63 -4.09 10.28
C ASP A 442 -9.12 -4.43 10.17
N PRO A 443 -9.55 -5.66 10.47
CA PRO A 443 -10.94 -6.08 10.34
C PRO A 443 -11.95 -5.23 11.11
N GLY A 444 -11.61 -4.81 12.33
CA GLY A 444 -12.49 -4.00 13.17
C GLY A 444 -12.69 -2.59 12.58
N ARG A 445 -11.62 -1.98 12.07
CA ARG A 445 -11.70 -0.70 11.35
C ARG A 445 -12.44 -0.82 10.05
N ALA A 446 -12.21 -1.91 9.30
CA ALA A 446 -12.95 -2.18 8.07
C ALA A 446 -14.45 -2.26 8.33
N ALA A 447 -14.89 -2.97 9.38
CA ALA A 447 -16.30 -3.03 9.76
C ALA A 447 -16.88 -1.65 10.06
N THR A 448 -16.14 -0.80 10.77
CA THR A 448 -16.54 0.59 11.04
C THR A 448 -16.67 1.40 9.75
N LEU A 449 -15.69 1.30 8.85
CA LEU A 449 -15.70 2.02 7.58
C LEU A 449 -16.85 1.57 6.66
N ILE A 450 -17.12 0.27 6.60
CA ILE A 450 -18.26 -0.29 5.84
C ILE A 450 -19.59 0.24 6.39
N ALA A 451 -19.71 0.38 7.71
CA ALA A 451 -20.92 0.91 8.32
C ALA A 451 -21.12 2.43 8.10
N LEU A 452 -20.03 3.18 7.87
CA LEU A 452 -20.07 4.60 7.56
C LEU A 452 -20.40 4.89 6.09
N GLY A 453 -20.02 3.99 5.18
CA GLY A 453 -20.34 4.08 3.74
C GLY A 453 -21.69 3.48 3.44
#